data_b39032fa23f160454a2925eeeab181ad
#
_entry.id   b39032fa23f160454a2925eeeab181ad
#
_cell.length_a   1.000
_cell.length_b   1.000
_cell.length_c   1.000
_cell.angle_alpha   90.00
_cell.angle_beta   90.00
_cell.angle_gamma   90.00
#
_symmetry.space_group_name_H-M   'P 1'
#
loop_
_entity.id
_entity.type
_entity.pdbx_description
1 polymer ?
#
loop_
_entity_poly.entity_id
_entity_poly.type
_entity_poly.pdbx_seq_one_letter_code
_entity_poly.pdbx_strand_id
1 'polypeptide(L)'
;MKNRAAIAFLLFAICGLAAAQANPEKKTISQVMDATIKNIEGDLIPAVEAMPDEKFEFAPTSGEFKGVRTFAQQVKHVSAVNYMIGAAILGEKPPVNLGSENGPDNIKTKADIVKFAKDSYAYAHKAIASITDENALGTVQSPFGKNQVTRLSLATVFAWHGFDHYGQMVEYLRMNGVVPPASRGQ
;
A
#
# COMPACT_ATOMS: atom_id res chain seq x y z
N MET A 1 -33.56 -83.54 -9.80
CA MET A 1 -34.05 -82.41 -8.98
C MET A 1 -33.06 -81.25 -9.19
N LYS A 2 -33.51 -80.20 -9.80
CA LYS A 2 -32.62 -79.12 -10.34
C LYS A 2 -32.60 -77.96 -9.34
N ASN A 3 -31.42 -77.66 -8.71
CA ASN A 3 -31.23 -76.48 -7.89
C ASN A 3 -30.88 -75.30 -8.80
N ARG A 4 -31.76 -74.31 -8.80
CA ARG A 4 -31.47 -73.00 -9.44
C ARG A 4 -30.99 -72.07 -8.36
N ALA A 5 -29.68 -71.74 -8.39
CA ALA A 5 -29.09 -70.69 -7.57
C ALA A 5 -29.44 -69.38 -8.22
N ALA A 6 -30.12 -68.47 -7.51
CA ALA A 6 -30.40 -67.12 -7.92
C ALA A 6 -29.18 -66.24 -7.49
N ILE A 7 -28.49 -65.67 -8.49
CA ILE A 7 -27.43 -64.68 -8.26
C ILE A 7 -28.11 -63.31 -8.20
N ALA A 8 -28.13 -62.71 -7.02
CA ALA A 8 -28.56 -61.32 -6.83
C ALA A 8 -27.41 -60.38 -7.17
N PHE A 9 -27.55 -59.63 -8.25
CA PHE A 9 -26.64 -58.52 -8.59
C PHE A 9 -26.98 -57.32 -7.72
N LEU A 10 -26.10 -56.99 -6.78
CA LEU A 10 -26.19 -55.77 -5.99
C LEU A 10 -25.53 -54.62 -6.78
N LEU A 11 -26.34 -53.79 -7.42
CA LEU A 11 -25.88 -52.55 -8.04
C LEU A 11 -25.59 -51.51 -6.96
N PHE A 12 -24.32 -51.30 -6.64
CA PHE A 12 -23.87 -50.18 -5.82
C PHE A 12 -23.90 -48.91 -6.68
N ALA A 13 -24.92 -48.07 -6.51
CA ALA A 13 -24.96 -46.75 -7.06
C ALA A 13 -23.96 -45.84 -6.28
N ILE A 14 -22.76 -45.65 -6.82
CA ILE A 14 -21.83 -44.66 -6.31
C ILE A 14 -22.36 -43.29 -6.76
N CYS A 15 -23.15 -42.62 -5.90
CA CYS A 15 -23.43 -41.21 -6.00
C CYS A 15 -22.12 -40.45 -5.69
N GLY A 16 -21.35 -40.16 -6.75
CA GLY A 16 -20.24 -39.22 -6.64
C GLY A 16 -20.80 -37.84 -6.32
N LEU A 17 -20.68 -37.40 -5.06
CA LEU A 17 -20.77 -35.99 -4.73
C LEU A 17 -19.58 -35.28 -5.45
N ALA A 18 -19.82 -34.75 -6.63
CA ALA A 18 -18.96 -33.74 -7.19
C ALA A 18 -19.07 -32.51 -6.26
N ALA A 19 -18.17 -32.41 -5.30
CA ALA A 19 -17.96 -31.16 -4.60
C ALA A 19 -17.59 -30.15 -5.71
N ALA A 20 -18.51 -29.27 -6.04
CA ALA A 20 -18.22 -28.13 -6.87
C ALA A 20 -17.10 -27.36 -6.18
N GLN A 21 -15.86 -27.54 -6.62
CA GLN A 21 -14.75 -26.66 -6.24
C GLN A 21 -15.20 -25.28 -6.68
N ALA A 22 -15.57 -24.44 -5.69
CA ALA A 22 -15.81 -23.03 -5.94
C ALA A 22 -14.55 -22.50 -6.61
N ASN A 23 -14.66 -22.14 -7.89
CA ASN A 23 -13.56 -21.51 -8.60
C ASN A 23 -13.21 -20.24 -7.83
N PRO A 24 -11.98 -20.06 -7.33
CA PRO A 24 -11.68 -18.89 -6.53
C PRO A 24 -12.06 -17.64 -7.33
N GLU A 25 -12.88 -16.80 -6.73
CA GLU A 25 -13.36 -15.57 -7.37
C GLU A 25 -12.16 -14.76 -7.86
N LYS A 26 -12.13 -14.46 -9.15
CA LYS A 26 -11.04 -13.70 -9.76
C LYS A 26 -11.03 -12.29 -9.19
N LYS A 27 -9.96 -11.92 -8.49
CA LYS A 27 -9.78 -10.56 -8.00
C LYS A 27 -9.61 -9.57 -9.15
N THR A 28 -10.17 -8.38 -8.99
CA THR A 28 -9.93 -7.26 -9.90
C THR A 28 -8.56 -6.64 -9.65
N ILE A 29 -8.05 -5.88 -10.64
CA ILE A 29 -6.81 -5.09 -10.49
C ILE A 29 -6.90 -4.16 -9.27
N SER A 30 -8.04 -3.48 -9.10
CA SER A 30 -8.25 -2.60 -7.94
C SER A 30 -8.14 -3.34 -6.61
N GLN A 31 -8.75 -4.51 -6.48
CA GLN A 31 -8.66 -5.31 -5.24
C GLN A 31 -7.22 -5.76 -4.93
N VAL A 32 -6.44 -6.14 -5.94
CA VAL A 32 -5.03 -6.53 -5.75
C VAL A 32 -4.20 -5.32 -5.33
N MET A 33 -4.35 -4.18 -6.00
CA MET A 33 -3.62 -2.96 -5.69
C MET A 33 -4.00 -2.39 -4.32
N ASP A 34 -5.28 -2.40 -3.95
CA ASP A 34 -5.77 -1.97 -2.64
C ASP A 34 -5.15 -2.81 -1.50
N ALA A 35 -5.10 -4.13 -1.66
CA ALA A 35 -4.44 -5.01 -0.70
C ALA A 35 -2.93 -4.70 -0.57
N THR A 36 -2.26 -4.39 -1.69
CA THR A 36 -0.84 -4.03 -1.69
C THR A 36 -0.59 -2.72 -0.95
N ILE A 37 -1.46 -1.71 -1.15
CA ILE A 37 -1.36 -0.42 -0.44
C ILE A 37 -1.67 -0.59 1.04
N LYS A 38 -2.66 -1.41 1.42
CA LYS A 38 -2.94 -1.72 2.82
C LYS A 38 -1.74 -2.32 3.56
N ASN A 39 -0.91 -3.11 2.88
CA ASN A 39 0.30 -3.66 3.51
C ASN A 39 1.29 -2.55 3.88
N ILE A 40 1.62 -1.64 2.93
CA ILE A 40 2.55 -0.55 3.25
C ILE A 40 1.95 0.46 4.24
N GLU A 41 0.65 0.77 4.16
CA GLU A 41 -0.03 1.62 5.14
C GLU A 41 0.04 1.00 6.53
N GLY A 42 -0.22 -0.33 6.64
CA GLY A 42 -0.18 -1.09 7.88
C GLY A 42 1.21 -1.12 8.54
N ASP A 43 2.27 -0.97 7.77
CA ASP A 43 3.65 -0.89 8.27
C ASP A 43 4.07 0.57 8.53
N LEU A 44 3.79 1.48 7.61
CA LEU A 44 4.29 2.85 7.64
C LEU A 44 3.58 3.69 8.72
N ILE A 45 2.26 3.66 8.82
CA ILE A 45 1.53 4.48 9.80
C ILE A 45 1.92 4.13 11.23
N PRO A 46 1.95 2.85 11.66
CA PRO A 46 2.47 2.51 12.99
C PRO A 46 3.94 2.94 13.22
N ALA A 47 4.79 2.89 12.18
CA ALA A 47 6.17 3.36 12.28
C ALA A 47 6.24 4.88 12.53
N VAL A 48 5.39 5.66 11.84
CA VAL A 48 5.26 7.11 12.08
C VAL A 48 4.82 7.39 13.52
N GLU A 49 3.81 6.69 13.99
CA GLU A 49 3.27 6.86 15.34
C GLU A 49 4.27 6.44 16.43
N ALA A 50 5.16 5.48 16.15
CA ALA A 50 6.14 4.99 17.11
C ALA A 50 7.30 5.95 17.36
N MET A 51 7.62 6.87 16.45
CA MET A 51 8.69 7.86 16.65
C MET A 51 8.29 8.84 17.76
N PRO A 52 9.14 9.06 18.79
CA PRO A 52 8.88 10.09 19.79
C PRO A 52 8.79 11.49 19.18
N ASP A 53 7.94 12.35 19.74
CA ASP A 53 7.69 13.72 19.21
C ASP A 53 8.98 14.53 19.05
N GLU A 54 9.85 14.49 20.06
CA GLU A 54 11.14 15.20 20.08
C GLU A 54 12.16 14.65 19.07
N LYS A 55 11.85 13.51 18.43
CA LYS A 55 12.71 12.86 17.43
C LYS A 55 12.19 12.99 16.00
N PHE A 56 11.09 13.70 15.79
CA PHE A 56 10.55 13.88 14.43
C PHE A 56 11.51 14.64 13.50
N GLU A 57 12.33 15.53 14.01
CA GLU A 57 13.35 16.24 13.23
C GLU A 57 14.70 15.51 13.18
N PHE A 58 14.76 14.25 13.63
CA PHE A 58 15.97 13.45 13.55
C PHE A 58 16.32 13.15 12.07
N ALA A 59 17.62 13.33 11.76
CA ALA A 59 18.27 12.81 10.56
C ALA A 59 19.61 12.18 10.97
N PRO A 60 20.10 11.13 10.29
CA PRO A 60 21.43 10.58 10.53
C PRO A 60 22.53 11.63 10.31
N THR A 61 23.58 11.59 11.16
CA THR A 61 24.72 12.50 11.09
C THR A 61 26.07 11.79 11.02
N SER A 62 26.10 10.49 11.33
CA SER A 62 27.33 9.67 11.29
C SER A 62 27.43 8.98 9.94
N GLY A 63 28.30 9.46 9.06
CA GLY A 63 28.46 9.00 7.69
C GLY A 63 28.10 10.09 6.66
N GLU A 64 27.92 9.71 5.40
CA GLU A 64 27.62 10.63 4.29
C GLU A 64 26.10 10.86 4.17
N PHE A 65 25.54 11.64 5.10
CA PHE A 65 24.11 11.95 5.18
C PHE A 65 23.78 13.44 4.93
N LYS A 66 24.68 14.18 4.30
CA LYS A 66 24.42 15.60 3.99
C LYS A 66 23.19 15.74 3.10
N GLY A 67 22.19 16.48 3.58
CA GLY A 67 20.99 16.82 2.81
C GLY A 67 19.91 15.72 2.80
N VAL A 68 20.06 14.63 3.59
CA VAL A 68 18.96 13.66 3.74
C VAL A 68 17.78 14.29 4.46
N ARG A 69 16.59 13.75 4.20
CA ARG A 69 15.35 14.19 4.87
C ARG A 69 15.38 13.82 6.35
N THR A 70 14.84 14.69 7.20
CA THR A 70 14.47 14.31 8.57
C THR A 70 13.34 13.27 8.55
N PHE A 71 13.08 12.61 9.70
CA PHE A 71 11.97 11.68 9.81
C PHE A 71 10.64 12.34 9.42
N ALA A 72 10.36 13.54 9.94
CA ALA A 72 9.17 14.32 9.58
C ALA A 72 9.09 14.59 8.07
N GLN A 73 10.21 14.96 7.45
CA GLN A 73 10.27 15.22 6.01
C GLN A 73 10.05 13.94 5.19
N GLN A 74 10.54 12.77 5.63
CA GLN A 74 10.26 11.48 5.00
C GLN A 74 8.75 11.22 4.96
N VAL A 75 8.08 11.34 6.10
CA VAL A 75 6.63 11.11 6.20
C VAL A 75 5.84 12.07 5.32
N LYS A 76 6.15 13.36 5.40
CA LYS A 76 5.45 14.39 4.59
C LYS A 76 5.69 14.19 3.09
N HIS A 77 6.90 13.80 2.69
CA HIS A 77 7.25 13.51 1.31
C HIS A 77 6.42 12.34 0.75
N VAL A 78 6.39 11.20 1.45
CA VAL A 78 5.57 10.04 1.03
C VAL A 78 4.10 10.44 0.90
N SER A 79 3.58 11.19 1.87
CA SER A 79 2.20 11.64 1.87
C SER A 79 1.89 12.59 0.69
N ALA A 80 2.79 13.53 0.39
CA ALA A 80 2.64 14.44 -0.75
C ALA A 80 2.66 13.66 -2.08
N VAL A 81 3.56 12.68 -2.22
CA VAL A 81 3.63 11.80 -3.41
C VAL A 81 2.34 10.99 -3.55
N ASN A 82 1.77 10.45 -2.45
CA ASN A 82 0.49 9.76 -2.50
C ASN A 82 -0.62 10.66 -3.07
N TYR A 83 -0.72 11.92 -2.63
CA TYR A 83 -1.68 12.86 -3.19
C TYR A 83 -1.41 13.18 -4.67
N MET A 84 -0.15 13.33 -5.07
CA MET A 84 0.21 13.59 -6.48
C MET A 84 -0.22 12.43 -7.38
N ILE A 85 0.09 11.20 -6.99
CA ILE A 85 -0.26 9.98 -7.72
C ILE A 85 -1.77 9.82 -7.79
N GLY A 86 -2.45 9.94 -6.64
CA GLY A 86 -3.90 9.81 -6.57
C GLY A 86 -4.61 10.81 -7.46
N ALA A 87 -4.18 12.08 -7.44
CA ALA A 87 -4.74 13.12 -8.29
C ALA A 87 -4.53 12.85 -9.78
N ALA A 88 -3.35 12.36 -10.17
CA ALA A 88 -3.06 12.00 -11.56
C ALA A 88 -3.94 10.81 -12.04
N ILE A 89 -4.13 9.79 -11.19
CA ILE A 89 -5.01 8.64 -11.51
C ILE A 89 -6.46 9.10 -11.68
N LEU A 90 -6.94 9.99 -10.79
CA LEU A 90 -8.32 10.51 -10.80
C LEU A 90 -8.55 11.57 -11.88
N GLY A 91 -7.47 12.14 -12.47
CA GLY A 91 -7.58 13.24 -13.42
C GLY A 91 -8.00 14.57 -12.78
N GLU A 92 -7.69 14.77 -11.49
CA GLU A 92 -8.03 15.97 -10.73
C GLU A 92 -6.77 16.64 -10.14
N LYS A 93 -6.91 17.82 -9.57
CA LYS A 93 -5.83 18.45 -8.81
C LYS A 93 -5.73 17.85 -7.42
N PRO A 94 -4.53 17.82 -6.80
CA PRO A 94 -4.41 17.42 -5.40
C PRO A 94 -5.36 18.25 -4.51
N PRO A 95 -6.09 17.60 -3.57
CA PRO A 95 -7.08 18.29 -2.74
C PRO A 95 -6.46 19.15 -1.63
N VAL A 96 -5.14 19.09 -1.48
CA VAL A 96 -4.38 19.81 -0.46
C VAL A 96 -3.15 20.48 -1.08
N ASN A 97 -2.61 21.49 -0.36
CA ASN A 97 -1.29 22.05 -0.73
C ASN A 97 -0.21 21.02 -0.40
N LEU A 98 0.56 20.62 -1.41
CA LEU A 98 1.63 19.63 -1.26
C LEU A 98 2.96 20.24 -0.78
N GLY A 99 3.10 21.57 -0.84
CA GLY A 99 4.36 22.25 -0.49
C GLY A 99 5.50 21.94 -1.47
N SER A 100 6.66 21.68 -0.93
CA SER A 100 7.86 21.26 -1.65
C SER A 100 7.98 19.71 -1.71
N GLU A 101 9.10 19.21 -2.24
CA GLU A 101 9.45 17.78 -2.18
C GLU A 101 9.52 17.20 -0.74
N ASN A 102 9.70 18.08 0.26
CA ASN A 102 9.69 17.68 1.68
C ASN A 102 8.30 17.82 2.32
N GLY A 103 7.26 17.99 1.51
CA GLY A 103 5.89 18.22 1.94
C GLY A 103 5.62 19.64 2.44
N PRO A 104 4.39 19.91 2.93
CA PRO A 104 3.96 21.24 3.35
C PRO A 104 4.73 21.77 4.58
N ASP A 105 5.18 23.02 4.53
CA ASP A 105 5.94 23.64 5.63
C ASP A 105 5.07 24.02 6.84
N ASN A 106 3.78 24.18 6.64
CA ASN A 106 2.83 24.52 7.70
C ASN A 106 2.41 23.32 8.55
N ILE A 107 2.70 22.10 8.15
CA ILE A 107 2.46 20.86 8.91
C ILE A 107 3.73 20.55 9.71
N LYS A 108 3.69 20.80 11.03
CA LYS A 108 4.87 20.76 11.90
C LYS A 108 4.75 19.83 13.09
N THR A 109 3.54 19.66 13.64
CA THR A 109 3.37 18.81 14.81
C THR A 109 3.28 17.33 14.39
N LYS A 110 3.71 16.41 15.26
CA LYS A 110 3.53 14.97 15.03
C LYS A 110 2.08 14.63 14.70
N ALA A 111 1.13 15.19 15.45
CA ALA A 111 -0.30 14.92 15.23
C ALA A 111 -0.75 15.32 13.83
N ASP A 112 -0.33 16.49 13.34
CA ASP A 112 -0.67 16.97 11.99
C ASP A 112 0.02 16.12 10.90
N ILE A 113 1.28 15.71 11.14
CA ILE A 113 2.05 14.86 10.21
C ILE A 113 1.41 13.48 10.11
N VAL A 114 1.04 12.85 11.24
CA VAL A 114 0.32 11.57 11.28
C VAL A 114 -1.03 11.69 10.55
N LYS A 115 -1.78 12.76 10.82
CA LYS A 115 -3.05 13.01 10.13
C LYS A 115 -2.85 13.16 8.62
N PHE A 116 -1.87 13.94 8.18
CA PHE A 116 -1.56 14.14 6.77
C PHE A 116 -1.20 12.82 6.08
N ALA A 117 -0.44 11.96 6.76
CA ALA A 117 -0.10 10.64 6.25
C ALA A 117 -1.35 9.74 6.11
N LYS A 118 -2.18 9.63 7.14
CA LYS A 118 -3.43 8.84 7.10
C LYS A 118 -4.38 9.32 6.01
N ASP A 119 -4.59 10.61 5.90
CA ASP A 119 -5.45 11.21 4.87
C ASP A 119 -4.91 10.94 3.46
N SER A 120 -3.58 10.93 3.28
CA SER A 120 -2.94 10.61 2.00
C SER A 120 -3.18 9.16 1.56
N TYR A 121 -3.16 8.21 2.49
CA TYR A 121 -3.51 6.81 2.21
C TYR A 121 -5.00 6.64 1.90
N ALA A 122 -5.88 7.31 2.64
CA ALA A 122 -7.31 7.31 2.32
C ALA A 122 -7.57 7.83 0.89
N TYR A 123 -6.83 8.87 0.48
CA TYR A 123 -6.91 9.38 -0.89
C TYR A 123 -6.30 8.39 -1.92
N ALA A 124 -5.22 7.71 -1.59
CA ALA A 124 -4.66 6.65 -2.43
C ALA A 124 -5.66 5.51 -2.65
N HIS A 125 -6.34 5.04 -1.61
CA HIS A 125 -7.41 4.03 -1.71
C HIS A 125 -8.56 4.49 -2.60
N LYS A 126 -8.99 5.76 -2.48
CA LYS A 126 -10.00 6.37 -3.38
C LYS A 126 -9.54 6.30 -4.85
N ALA A 127 -8.28 6.64 -5.11
CA ALA A 127 -7.72 6.60 -6.46
C ALA A 127 -7.64 5.18 -7.01
N ILE A 128 -7.20 4.21 -6.21
CA ILE A 128 -7.17 2.79 -6.60
C ILE A 128 -8.57 2.24 -6.88
N ALA A 129 -9.58 2.62 -6.10
CA ALA A 129 -10.96 2.19 -6.32
C ALA A 129 -11.53 2.65 -7.67
N SER A 130 -10.97 3.70 -8.29
CA SER A 130 -11.35 4.18 -9.62
C SER A 130 -10.72 3.39 -10.77
N ILE A 131 -9.75 2.50 -10.50
CA ILE A 131 -9.09 1.68 -11.52
C ILE A 131 -9.95 0.44 -11.76
N THR A 132 -10.31 0.23 -13.01
CA THR A 132 -11.01 -0.97 -13.47
C THR A 132 -10.11 -1.80 -14.38
N ASP A 133 -10.48 -3.06 -14.63
CA ASP A 133 -9.75 -3.93 -15.54
C ASP A 133 -9.69 -3.33 -16.98
N GLU A 134 -10.71 -2.52 -17.37
CA GLU A 134 -10.79 -1.87 -18.68
C GLU A 134 -9.91 -0.61 -18.76
N ASN A 135 -9.76 0.18 -17.65
CA ASN A 135 -9.05 1.45 -17.71
C ASN A 135 -7.60 1.39 -17.16
N ALA A 136 -7.21 0.27 -16.54
CA ALA A 136 -5.90 0.12 -15.89
C ALA A 136 -4.72 0.42 -16.82
N LEU A 137 -4.80 0.01 -18.08
CA LEU A 137 -3.77 0.26 -19.10
C LEU A 137 -3.97 1.59 -19.85
N GLY A 138 -5.06 2.31 -19.58
CA GLY A 138 -5.26 3.66 -20.09
C GLY A 138 -4.24 4.63 -19.49
N THR A 139 -3.73 5.56 -20.34
CA THR A 139 -2.66 6.47 -19.93
C THR A 139 -3.21 7.73 -19.27
N VAL A 140 -2.41 8.27 -18.36
CA VAL A 140 -2.59 9.56 -17.69
C VAL A 140 -1.26 10.34 -17.72
N GLN A 141 -1.33 11.66 -17.53
CA GLN A 141 -0.13 12.48 -17.40
C GLN A 141 0.62 12.09 -16.12
N SER A 142 1.91 11.76 -16.25
CA SER A 142 2.78 11.51 -15.08
C SER A 142 2.93 12.78 -14.23
N PRO A 143 2.78 12.71 -12.90
CA PRO A 143 3.06 13.85 -12.03
C PRO A 143 4.57 14.13 -11.88
N PHE A 144 5.43 13.22 -12.34
CA PHE A 144 6.89 13.30 -12.20
C PHE A 144 7.60 13.79 -13.47
N GLY A 145 6.86 14.20 -14.50
CA GLY A 145 7.44 14.67 -15.76
C GLY A 145 6.42 14.82 -16.86
N LYS A 146 6.92 14.94 -18.11
CA LYS A 146 6.06 15.19 -19.27
C LYS A 146 5.53 13.91 -19.95
N ASN A 147 5.86 12.74 -19.44
CA ASN A 147 5.51 11.48 -20.07
C ASN A 147 4.09 11.04 -19.69
N GLN A 148 3.45 10.32 -20.59
CA GLN A 148 2.24 9.56 -20.31
C GLN A 148 2.62 8.20 -19.70
N VAL A 149 1.88 7.78 -18.68
CA VAL A 149 2.06 6.49 -18.00
C VAL A 149 0.71 5.81 -17.81
N THR A 150 0.67 4.49 -17.74
CA THR A 150 -0.58 3.79 -17.45
C THR A 150 -1.02 4.02 -16.01
N ARG A 151 -2.35 4.02 -15.77
CA ARG A 151 -2.87 4.10 -14.39
C ARG A 151 -2.30 3.01 -13.51
N LEU A 152 -2.20 1.78 -14.02
CA LEU A 152 -1.65 0.65 -13.27
C LEU A 152 -0.17 0.88 -12.90
N SER A 153 0.66 1.31 -13.86
CA SER A 153 2.06 1.63 -13.59
C SER A 153 2.18 2.72 -12.52
N LEU A 154 1.35 3.78 -12.61
CA LEU A 154 1.36 4.85 -11.62
C LEU A 154 0.88 4.36 -10.25
N ALA A 155 -0.11 3.47 -10.21
CA ALA A 155 -0.61 2.87 -8.97
C ALA A 155 0.45 2.04 -8.24
N THR A 156 1.35 1.36 -8.96
CA THR A 156 2.43 0.59 -8.30
C THR A 156 3.38 1.47 -7.49
N VAL A 157 3.48 2.78 -7.84
CA VAL A 157 4.36 3.72 -7.13
C VAL A 157 3.96 3.88 -5.66
N PHE A 158 2.67 3.83 -5.32
CA PHE A 158 2.23 3.87 -3.92
C PHE A 158 2.95 2.83 -3.05
N ALA A 159 3.14 1.63 -3.59
CA ALA A 159 3.76 0.53 -2.85
C ALA A 159 5.28 0.67 -2.82
N TRP A 160 5.95 0.69 -3.98
CA TRP A 160 7.42 0.63 -3.98
C TRP A 160 8.06 1.90 -3.40
N HIS A 161 7.48 3.09 -3.65
CA HIS A 161 7.95 4.34 -3.06
C HIS A 161 7.69 4.37 -1.53
N GLY A 162 6.50 3.89 -1.12
CA GLY A 162 6.19 3.75 0.30
C GLY A 162 7.16 2.83 1.02
N PHE A 163 7.48 1.65 0.46
CA PHE A 163 8.44 0.71 1.06
C PHE A 163 9.88 1.21 1.03
N ASP A 164 10.31 1.95 -0.01
CA ASP A 164 11.62 2.57 -0.05
C ASP A 164 11.83 3.51 1.14
N HIS A 165 10.87 4.42 1.37
CA HIS A 165 10.94 5.36 2.50
C HIS A 165 10.67 4.68 3.84
N TYR A 166 9.80 3.68 3.91
CA TYR A 166 9.58 2.90 5.13
C TYR A 166 10.87 2.23 5.60
N GLY A 167 11.66 1.65 4.70
CA GLY A 167 12.97 1.08 5.04
C GLY A 167 13.90 2.10 5.70
N GLN A 168 13.99 3.30 5.15
CA GLN A 168 14.77 4.41 5.73
C GLN A 168 14.22 4.82 7.11
N MET A 169 12.90 4.93 7.25
CA MET A 169 12.26 5.28 8.52
C MET A 169 12.48 4.22 9.60
N VAL A 170 12.51 2.93 9.24
CA VAL A 170 12.84 1.81 10.15
C VAL A 170 14.24 1.99 10.72
N GLU A 171 15.23 2.36 9.90
CA GLU A 171 16.59 2.64 10.38
C GLU A 171 16.60 3.86 11.31
N TYR A 172 15.87 4.93 11.00
CA TYR A 172 15.78 6.10 11.87
C TYR A 172 15.16 5.76 13.25
N LEU A 173 14.12 4.92 13.27
CA LEU A 173 13.55 4.41 14.53
C LEU A 173 14.61 3.67 15.36
N ARG A 174 15.34 2.71 14.75
CA ARG A 174 16.38 1.93 15.42
C ARG A 174 17.52 2.80 15.94
N MET A 175 17.95 3.80 15.17
CA MET A 175 18.97 4.77 15.59
C MET A 175 18.52 5.60 16.80
N ASN A 176 17.22 5.74 17.03
CA ASN A 176 16.63 6.40 18.19
C ASN A 176 16.17 5.43 19.30
N GLY A 177 16.61 4.17 19.26
CA GLY A 177 16.29 3.17 20.28
C GLY A 177 14.85 2.63 20.22
N VAL A 178 14.14 2.88 19.11
CA VAL A 178 12.75 2.43 18.93
C VAL A 178 12.73 1.16 18.08
N VAL A 179 12.19 0.07 18.62
CA VAL A 179 11.92 -1.15 17.81
C VAL A 179 10.73 -0.87 16.90
N PRO A 180 10.90 -0.99 15.56
CA PRO A 180 9.80 -0.78 14.61
C PRO A 180 8.61 -1.70 14.92
N PRO A 181 7.36 -1.23 14.86
CA PRO A 181 6.17 -2.02 15.19
C PRO A 181 6.11 -3.38 14.48
N ALA A 182 6.41 -3.43 13.19
CA ALA A 182 6.42 -4.67 12.40
C ALA A 182 7.51 -5.68 12.83
N SER A 183 8.49 -5.27 13.66
CA SER A 183 9.54 -6.15 14.19
C SER A 183 9.28 -6.58 15.64
N ARG A 184 8.16 -6.18 16.26
CA ARG A 184 7.85 -6.52 17.64
C ARG A 184 7.25 -7.92 17.71
N GLY A 185 7.76 -8.75 18.61
CA GLY A 185 7.26 -10.10 18.83
C GLY A 185 7.77 -11.16 17.82
N GLN A 186 8.85 -10.83 17.11
CA GLN A 186 9.60 -11.80 16.29
C GLN A 186 10.71 -12.45 17.10
#